data_f563ebe33e6b4fcf688e18de3ebf1a30
#
_entry.id   f563ebe33e6b4fcf688e18de3ebf1a30
#
_cell.length_a   1.000
_cell.length_b   1.000
_cell.length_c   1.000
_cell.angle_alpha   90.00
_cell.angle_beta   90.00
_cell.angle_gamma   90.00
#
_symmetry.space_group_name_H-M   'P 1'
#
loop_
_entity.id
_entity.type
_entity.pdbx_description
1 polymer ?
#
loop_
_entity_poly.entity_id
_entity_poly.type
_entity_poly.pdbx_seq_one_letter_code
_entity_poly.pdbx_strand_id
1 'polypeptide(L)'
;VKKYNEEAYRIENIVAKTLYSIGLSVIGVIVYEDLVSLKYLLSRKEVDPSKIGSCGASLGGLRSLYLSALDERVRCSVVVASMSSIDEILKKGIEHAWTLYISNMVKYFDFPDLTLLHAPQPLMIQYCINDRIFPYEGQLKAHRKIQNIYRKYGYENNYTGIFYNKPHVFDVEMQKDAFSWLNRCLKL
;
A
#
# COMPACT_ATOMS: atom_id res chain seq x y z
N VAL A 1 8.08 -22.28 14.58
CA VAL A 1 7.33 -21.11 14.04
C VAL A 1 6.83 -20.23 15.16
N LYS A 2 6.02 -20.72 16.13
CA LYS A 2 5.44 -19.89 17.22
C LYS A 2 6.50 -19.09 18.00
N LYS A 3 7.53 -19.77 18.53
CA LYS A 3 8.63 -19.13 19.26
C LYS A 3 9.37 -18.08 18.41
N TYR A 4 9.55 -18.35 17.12
CA TYR A 4 10.16 -17.38 16.19
C TYR A 4 9.30 -16.13 16.05
N ASN A 5 7.99 -16.29 15.87
CA ASN A 5 7.07 -15.16 15.73
C ASN A 5 7.00 -14.29 17.00
N GLU A 6 6.99 -14.93 18.18
CA GLU A 6 7.03 -14.22 19.46
C GLU A 6 8.30 -13.38 19.62
N GLU A 7 9.45 -13.93 19.24
CA GLU A 7 10.73 -13.21 19.30
C GLU A 7 10.80 -12.11 18.25
N ALA A 8 10.33 -12.35 17.02
CA ALA A 8 10.26 -11.35 15.96
C ALA A 8 9.39 -10.16 16.37
N TYR A 9 8.22 -10.41 16.97
CA TYR A 9 7.34 -9.38 17.50
C TYR A 9 8.00 -8.56 18.63
N ARG A 10 8.71 -9.22 19.54
CA ARG A 10 9.46 -8.56 20.60
C ARG A 10 10.54 -7.63 20.05
N ILE A 11 11.29 -8.11 19.05
CA ILE A 11 12.35 -7.33 18.39
C ILE A 11 11.75 -6.16 17.63
N GLU A 12 10.67 -6.37 16.89
CA GLU A 12 9.95 -5.29 16.18
C GLU A 12 9.57 -4.15 17.13
N ASN A 13 9.01 -4.49 18.30
CA ASN A 13 8.65 -3.48 19.31
C ASN A 13 9.86 -2.67 19.80
N ILE A 14 11.01 -3.32 20.03
CA ILE A 14 12.24 -2.63 20.45
C ILE A 14 12.72 -1.69 19.34
N VAL A 15 12.82 -2.18 18.12
CA VAL A 15 13.28 -1.41 16.95
C VAL A 15 12.34 -0.22 16.71
N ALA A 16 11.03 -0.45 16.72
CA ALA A 16 10.04 0.61 16.52
C ALA A 16 10.17 1.73 17.54
N LYS A 17 10.25 1.38 18.83
CA LYS A 17 10.41 2.36 19.92
C LYS A 17 11.72 3.15 19.79
N THR A 18 12.81 2.47 19.41
CA THR A 18 14.09 3.12 19.14
C THR A 18 13.99 4.12 18.00
N LEU A 19 13.41 3.72 16.86
CA LEU A 19 13.19 4.60 15.71
C LEU A 19 12.32 5.81 16.09
N TYR A 20 11.21 5.58 16.81
CA TYR A 20 10.34 6.67 17.27
C TYR A 20 11.07 7.67 18.18
N SER A 21 11.98 7.19 19.05
CA SER A 21 12.72 8.07 19.97
C SER A 21 13.69 9.01 19.26
N ILE A 22 14.07 8.71 18.02
CA ILE A 22 14.95 9.55 17.18
C ILE A 22 14.19 10.21 16.02
N GLY A 23 12.83 10.19 16.05
CA GLY A 23 11.98 10.86 15.05
C GLY A 23 11.80 10.09 13.74
N LEU A 24 12.13 8.80 13.71
CA LEU A 24 11.92 7.92 12.56
C LEU A 24 10.73 6.98 12.77
N SER A 25 10.26 6.36 11.70
CA SER A 25 9.23 5.32 11.73
C SER A 25 9.71 4.05 11.03
N VAL A 26 9.17 2.90 11.44
CA VAL A 26 9.50 1.60 10.80
C VAL A 26 9.20 1.63 9.31
N ILE A 27 8.03 2.13 8.93
CA ILE A 27 7.66 2.23 7.51
C ILE A 27 8.57 3.20 6.74
N GLY A 28 9.04 4.28 7.38
CA GLY A 28 9.96 5.23 6.76
C GLY A 28 11.28 4.58 6.35
N VAL A 29 11.83 3.70 7.21
CA VAL A 29 13.05 2.92 6.89
C VAL A 29 12.78 1.96 5.73
N ILE A 30 11.69 1.20 5.80
CA ILE A 30 11.31 0.23 4.75
C ILE A 30 11.11 0.94 3.39
N VAL A 31 10.41 2.06 3.38
CA VAL A 31 10.16 2.82 2.14
C VAL A 31 11.45 3.39 1.57
N TYR A 32 12.37 3.85 2.41
CA TYR A 32 13.70 4.26 1.95
C TYR A 32 14.45 3.11 1.27
N GLU A 33 14.43 1.91 1.86
CA GLU A 33 15.02 0.71 1.25
C GLU A 33 14.35 0.34 -0.09
N ASP A 34 13.03 0.50 -0.19
CA ASP A 34 12.29 0.28 -1.44
C ASP A 34 12.71 1.28 -2.53
N LEU A 35 12.87 2.56 -2.19
CA LEU A 35 13.36 3.58 -3.12
C LEU A 35 14.80 3.30 -3.59
N VAL A 36 15.67 2.85 -2.70
CA VAL A 36 17.05 2.43 -3.06
C VAL A 36 17.02 1.20 -3.96
N SER A 37 16.16 0.23 -3.66
CA SER A 37 15.97 -0.97 -4.47
C SER A 37 15.44 -0.64 -5.87
N LEU A 38 14.49 0.29 -5.98
CA LEU A 38 14.00 0.79 -7.27
C LEU A 38 15.12 1.48 -8.06
N LYS A 39 15.94 2.29 -7.41
CA LYS A 39 17.10 2.94 -8.04
C LYS A 39 18.10 1.90 -8.58
N TYR A 40 18.37 0.85 -7.81
CA TYR A 40 19.20 -0.25 -8.27
C TYR A 40 18.57 -0.98 -9.46
N LEU A 41 17.28 -1.32 -9.38
CA LEU A 41 16.55 -1.95 -10.49
C LEU A 41 16.69 -1.15 -11.80
N LEU A 42 16.48 0.16 -11.72
CA LEU A 42 16.57 1.07 -12.86
C LEU A 42 18.00 1.26 -13.41
N SER A 43 19.03 0.88 -12.68
CA SER A 43 20.41 0.88 -13.16
C SER A 43 20.76 -0.35 -14.01
N ARG A 44 19.88 -1.34 -14.04
CA ARG A 44 20.10 -2.60 -14.78
C ARG A 44 19.75 -2.41 -16.25
N LYS A 45 20.63 -2.87 -17.15
CA LYS A 45 20.45 -2.75 -18.61
C LYS A 45 19.27 -3.56 -19.14
N GLU A 46 18.89 -4.60 -18.41
CA GLU A 46 17.79 -5.51 -18.75
C GLU A 46 16.41 -4.93 -18.41
N VAL A 47 16.36 -3.82 -17.69
CA VAL A 47 15.13 -3.19 -17.23
C VAL A 47 14.72 -2.04 -18.13
N ASP A 48 13.49 -2.09 -18.62
CA ASP A 48 12.87 -0.95 -19.30
C ASP A 48 12.33 0.05 -18.26
N PRO A 49 12.94 1.23 -18.11
CA PRO A 49 12.52 2.21 -17.10
C PRO A 49 11.14 2.81 -17.36
N SER A 50 10.58 2.62 -18.56
CA SER A 50 9.23 3.07 -18.90
C SER A 50 8.14 2.08 -18.46
N LYS A 51 8.53 0.87 -18.04
CA LYS A 51 7.63 -0.25 -17.71
C LYS A 51 7.77 -0.72 -16.26
N ILE A 52 7.90 0.20 -15.34
CA ILE A 52 7.96 -0.09 -13.90
C ILE A 52 6.57 -0.03 -13.30
N GLY A 53 6.17 -1.10 -12.66
CA GLY A 53 4.95 -1.17 -11.85
C GLY A 53 5.26 -1.75 -10.47
N SER A 54 4.37 -1.54 -9.51
CA SER A 54 4.45 -2.14 -8.19
C SER A 54 3.19 -2.97 -7.88
N CYS A 55 3.37 -4.05 -7.13
CA CYS A 55 2.28 -4.89 -6.67
C CYS A 55 2.63 -5.48 -5.31
N GLY A 56 1.69 -5.46 -4.39
CA GLY A 56 1.90 -6.08 -3.10
C GLY A 56 0.61 -6.31 -2.32
N ALA A 57 0.66 -7.27 -1.41
CA ALA A 57 -0.44 -7.61 -0.52
C ALA A 57 -0.09 -7.31 0.94
N SER A 58 -1.09 -6.88 1.72
CA SER A 58 -0.92 -6.55 3.14
C SER A 58 0.18 -5.49 3.33
N LEU A 59 1.21 -5.75 4.12
CA LEU A 59 2.37 -4.88 4.23
C LEU A 59 3.00 -4.56 2.85
N GLY A 60 3.06 -5.54 1.95
CA GLY A 60 3.53 -5.33 0.57
C GLY A 60 2.65 -4.36 -0.22
N GLY A 61 1.33 -4.35 0.03
CA GLY A 61 0.40 -3.39 -0.54
C GLY A 61 0.64 -1.97 -0.01
N LEU A 62 0.88 -1.83 1.29
CA LEU A 62 1.24 -0.54 1.88
C LEU A 62 2.57 -0.01 1.31
N ARG A 63 3.58 -0.89 1.15
CA ARG A 63 4.85 -0.54 0.49
C ARG A 63 4.66 -0.11 -0.96
N SER A 64 3.82 -0.84 -1.72
CA SER A 64 3.48 -0.47 -3.10
C SER A 64 2.81 0.90 -3.18
N LEU A 65 1.93 1.23 -2.23
CA LEU A 65 1.29 2.54 -2.13
C LEU A 65 2.31 3.65 -1.89
N TYR A 66 3.19 3.48 -0.90
CA TYR A 66 4.24 4.48 -0.62
C TYR A 66 5.22 4.63 -1.77
N LEU A 67 5.70 3.51 -2.34
CA LEU A 67 6.66 3.55 -3.44
C LEU A 67 6.08 4.30 -4.65
N SER A 68 4.83 4.01 -5.01
CA SER A 68 4.16 4.68 -6.13
C SER A 68 3.80 6.15 -5.85
N ALA A 69 3.58 6.50 -4.58
CA ALA A 69 3.34 7.89 -4.18
C ALA A 69 4.61 8.75 -4.17
N LEU A 70 5.77 8.15 -3.92
CA LEU A 70 7.02 8.86 -3.71
C LEU A 70 7.98 8.81 -4.91
N ASP A 71 7.70 7.97 -5.91
CA ASP A 71 8.53 7.87 -7.11
C ASP A 71 7.69 7.77 -8.38
N GLU A 72 7.69 8.82 -9.19
CA GLU A 72 6.92 8.95 -10.44
C GLU A 72 7.31 7.95 -11.53
N ARG A 73 8.46 7.27 -11.37
CA ARG A 73 8.91 6.22 -12.29
C ARG A 73 8.09 4.94 -12.14
N VAL A 74 7.36 4.77 -11.05
CA VAL A 74 6.35 3.72 -10.89
C VAL A 74 5.12 4.09 -11.70
N ARG A 75 4.93 3.48 -12.85
CA ARG A 75 3.90 3.83 -13.84
C ARG A 75 2.51 3.32 -13.52
N CYS A 76 2.41 2.30 -12.71
CA CYS A 76 1.13 1.79 -12.18
C CYS A 76 1.36 1.00 -10.90
N SER A 77 0.33 0.90 -10.08
CA SER A 77 0.42 0.21 -8.79
C SER A 77 -0.81 -0.65 -8.50
N VAL A 78 -0.57 -1.84 -7.91
CA VAL A 78 -1.62 -2.70 -7.36
C VAL A 78 -1.42 -2.85 -5.86
N VAL A 79 -2.43 -2.46 -5.10
CA VAL A 79 -2.45 -2.49 -3.64
C VAL A 79 -3.52 -3.48 -3.19
N VAL A 80 -3.11 -4.58 -2.55
CA VAL A 80 -4.00 -5.68 -2.19
C VAL A 80 -4.15 -5.79 -0.68
N ALA A 81 -5.40 -5.85 -0.20
CA ALA A 81 -5.75 -6.11 1.20
C ALA A 81 -4.96 -5.25 2.20
N SER A 82 -4.82 -3.94 1.91
CA SER A 82 -4.10 -3.01 2.81
C SER A 82 -4.63 -1.57 2.77
N MET A 83 -5.62 -1.29 1.93
CA MET A 83 -6.21 0.05 1.84
C MET A 83 -7.43 0.16 2.74
N SER A 84 -7.36 1.06 3.70
CA SER A 84 -8.44 1.43 4.61
C SER A 84 -8.21 2.85 5.13
N SER A 85 -9.22 3.47 5.69
CA SER A 85 -9.05 4.69 6.48
C SER A 85 -8.47 4.33 7.85
N ILE A 86 -7.44 5.03 8.29
CA ILE A 86 -6.77 4.78 9.57
C ILE A 86 -7.72 5.03 10.76
N ASP A 87 -8.63 5.99 10.65
CA ASP A 87 -9.57 6.31 11.73
C ASP A 87 -10.47 5.12 12.10
N GLU A 88 -10.89 4.30 11.12
CA GLU A 88 -11.69 3.11 11.38
C GLU A 88 -10.86 1.99 12.04
N ILE A 89 -9.59 1.86 11.71
CA ILE A 89 -8.66 0.93 12.37
C ILE A 89 -8.50 1.33 13.84
N LEU A 90 -8.25 2.60 14.11
CA LEU A 90 -8.07 3.13 15.46
C LEU A 90 -9.34 3.05 16.30
N LYS A 91 -10.51 3.41 15.74
CA LYS A 91 -11.81 3.31 16.44
C LYS A 91 -12.16 1.89 16.86
N LYS A 92 -11.82 0.90 16.04
CA LYS A 92 -12.08 -0.52 16.36
C LYS A 92 -11.01 -1.13 17.26
N GLY A 93 -9.97 -0.38 17.62
CA GLY A 93 -8.87 -0.87 18.47
C GLY A 93 -8.13 -2.05 17.85
N ILE A 94 -8.01 -2.08 16.52
CA ILE A 94 -7.34 -3.17 15.81
C ILE A 94 -5.84 -3.04 16.01
N GLU A 95 -5.24 -4.08 16.57
CA GLU A 95 -3.79 -4.17 16.69
C GLU A 95 -3.15 -4.41 15.31
N HIS A 96 -2.16 -3.59 14.99
CA HIS A 96 -1.41 -3.68 13.76
C HIS A 96 0.09 -3.59 14.00
N ALA A 97 0.88 -4.05 13.02
CA ALA A 97 2.33 -3.85 13.00
C ALA A 97 2.70 -2.36 13.01
N TRP A 98 3.84 -2.03 13.55
CA TRP A 98 4.35 -0.65 13.65
C TRP A 98 4.48 0.06 12.30
N THR A 99 4.46 -0.68 11.21
CA THR A 99 4.49 -0.14 9.85
C THR A 99 3.27 0.73 9.48
N LEU A 100 2.14 0.57 10.20
CA LEU A 100 0.97 1.43 9.99
C LEU A 100 1.09 2.79 10.69
N TYR A 101 1.99 2.92 11.64
CA TYR A 101 2.01 4.07 12.54
C TYR A 101 3.16 5.02 12.22
N ILE A 102 2.80 6.24 11.80
CA ILE A 102 3.72 7.36 11.64
C ILE A 102 3.30 8.46 12.60
N SER A 103 4.27 9.01 13.34
CA SER A 103 3.99 10.09 14.29
C SER A 103 3.29 11.26 13.61
N ASN A 104 2.20 11.72 14.21
CA ASN A 104 1.36 12.82 13.73
C ASN A 104 0.64 12.60 12.40
N MET A 105 0.71 11.43 11.76
CA MET A 105 0.12 11.17 10.44
C MET A 105 -1.33 11.65 10.34
N VAL A 106 -2.17 11.26 11.29
CA VAL A 106 -3.61 11.56 11.28
C VAL A 106 -3.97 13.05 11.36
N LYS A 107 -3.00 13.92 11.67
CA LYS A 107 -3.19 15.38 11.63
C LYS A 107 -3.08 15.96 10.24
N TYR A 108 -2.41 15.26 9.32
CA TYR A 108 -2.04 15.79 8.02
C TYR A 108 -2.65 14.99 6.86
N PHE A 109 -2.72 13.66 6.97
CA PHE A 109 -3.22 12.80 5.91
C PHE A 109 -3.67 11.44 6.44
N ASP A 110 -4.36 10.69 5.58
CA ASP A 110 -4.72 9.28 5.73
C ASP A 110 -4.17 8.49 4.54
N PHE A 111 -4.12 7.16 4.61
CA PHE A 111 -3.58 6.32 3.54
C PHE A 111 -4.16 6.60 2.15
N PRO A 112 -5.49 6.79 1.97
CA PRO A 112 -6.04 7.14 0.66
C PRO A 112 -5.53 8.50 0.12
N ASP A 113 -5.04 9.42 0.96
CA ASP A 113 -4.46 10.69 0.50
C ASP A 113 -3.15 10.51 -0.26
N LEU A 114 -2.38 9.45 0.04
CA LEU A 114 -1.16 9.14 -0.68
C LEU A 114 -1.39 8.92 -2.19
N THR A 115 -2.61 8.54 -2.57
CA THR A 115 -2.96 8.37 -3.98
C THR A 115 -2.99 9.68 -4.76
N LEU A 116 -3.07 10.84 -4.09
CA LEU A 116 -2.90 12.16 -4.70
C LEU A 116 -1.52 12.34 -5.34
N LEU A 117 -0.49 11.77 -4.70
CA LEU A 117 0.88 11.84 -5.20
C LEU A 117 1.13 10.89 -6.38
N HIS A 118 0.35 9.79 -6.45
CA HIS A 118 0.44 8.84 -7.56
C HIS A 118 -0.40 9.25 -8.77
N ALA A 119 -1.53 9.92 -8.55
CA ALA A 119 -2.40 10.37 -9.63
C ALA A 119 -1.64 11.33 -10.59
N PRO A 120 -1.82 11.20 -11.91
CA PRO A 120 -2.85 10.44 -12.64
C PRO A 120 -2.46 9.01 -13.03
N GLN A 121 -1.36 8.48 -12.53
CA GLN A 121 -0.92 7.14 -12.89
C GLN A 121 -1.97 6.09 -12.50
N PRO A 122 -2.12 4.99 -13.28
CA PRO A 122 -3.07 3.94 -13.01
C PRO A 122 -2.86 3.27 -11.66
N LEU A 123 -3.96 3.11 -10.91
CA LEU A 123 -3.99 2.49 -9.59
C LEU A 123 -5.10 1.44 -9.50
N MET A 124 -4.75 0.24 -9.10
CA MET A 124 -5.72 -0.79 -8.70
C MET A 124 -5.66 -1.04 -7.20
N ILE A 125 -6.81 -1.01 -6.55
CA ILE A 125 -6.97 -1.46 -5.16
C ILE A 125 -7.86 -2.69 -5.12
N GLN A 126 -7.36 -3.76 -4.54
CA GLN A 126 -8.12 -4.98 -4.26
C GLN A 126 -8.47 -5.04 -2.77
N TYR A 127 -9.74 -4.93 -2.46
CA TYR A 127 -10.29 -4.95 -1.12
C TYR A 127 -10.81 -6.35 -0.77
N CYS A 128 -10.60 -6.77 0.48
CA CYS A 128 -11.15 -7.99 1.05
C CYS A 128 -12.22 -7.63 2.08
N ILE A 129 -13.51 -7.81 1.76
CA ILE A 129 -14.60 -7.28 2.61
C ILE A 129 -14.73 -7.97 3.96
N ASN A 130 -14.23 -9.20 4.11
CA ASN A 130 -14.21 -9.95 5.36
C ASN A 130 -12.86 -9.87 6.08
N ASP A 131 -12.07 -8.83 5.77
CA ASP A 131 -10.78 -8.59 6.40
C ASP A 131 -10.99 -8.16 7.86
N ARG A 132 -10.30 -8.83 8.80
CA ARG A 132 -10.40 -8.54 10.23
C ARG A 132 -9.47 -7.41 10.67
N ILE A 133 -8.45 -7.11 9.88
CA ILE A 133 -7.44 -6.09 10.20
C ILE A 133 -7.61 -4.80 9.40
N PHE A 134 -8.31 -4.84 8.27
CA PHE A 134 -8.70 -3.66 7.50
C PHE A 134 -10.24 -3.60 7.41
N PRO A 135 -10.90 -2.85 8.32
CA PRO A 135 -12.38 -2.88 8.44
C PRO A 135 -13.08 -2.43 7.17
N TYR A 136 -14.19 -3.09 6.82
CA TYR A 136 -14.95 -2.80 5.59
C TYR A 136 -15.41 -1.35 5.48
N GLU A 137 -15.85 -0.74 6.58
CA GLU A 137 -16.24 0.67 6.61
C GLU A 137 -15.06 1.59 6.24
N GLY A 138 -13.86 1.27 6.72
CA GLY A 138 -12.63 1.97 6.37
C GLY A 138 -12.23 1.77 4.91
N GLN A 139 -12.44 0.55 4.37
CA GLN A 139 -12.25 0.26 2.95
C GLN A 139 -13.18 1.10 2.08
N LEU A 140 -14.48 1.18 2.43
CA LEU A 140 -15.47 2.00 1.71
C LEU A 140 -15.14 3.49 1.77
N LYS A 141 -14.71 4.02 2.92
CA LYS A 141 -14.26 5.41 3.04
C LYS A 141 -13.07 5.69 2.12
N ALA A 142 -12.06 4.83 2.19
CA ALA A 142 -10.87 4.94 1.35
C ALA A 142 -11.22 4.89 -0.14
N HIS A 143 -12.03 3.92 -0.55
CA HIS A 143 -12.48 3.77 -1.94
C HIS A 143 -13.16 5.04 -2.47
N ARG A 144 -14.16 5.56 -1.73
CA ARG A 144 -14.87 6.79 -2.13
C ARG A 144 -13.93 7.99 -2.23
N LYS A 145 -12.99 8.12 -1.30
CA LYS A 145 -12.01 9.20 -1.30
C LYS A 145 -11.11 9.11 -2.54
N ILE A 146 -10.58 7.94 -2.86
CA ILE A 146 -9.72 7.72 -4.03
C ILE A 146 -10.50 7.96 -5.32
N GLN A 147 -11.73 7.46 -5.45
CA GLN A 147 -12.58 7.76 -6.60
C GLN A 147 -12.76 9.26 -6.81
N ASN A 148 -13.00 10.01 -5.73
CA ASN A 148 -13.17 11.46 -5.80
C ASN A 148 -11.87 12.17 -6.20
N ILE A 149 -10.71 11.69 -5.74
CA ILE A 149 -9.39 12.20 -6.15
C ILE A 149 -9.23 12.07 -7.66
N TYR A 150 -9.37 10.86 -8.19
CA TYR A 150 -9.17 10.59 -9.61
C TYR A 150 -10.21 11.34 -10.49
N ARG A 151 -11.48 11.38 -10.05
CA ARG A 151 -12.55 12.14 -10.76
C ARG A 151 -12.28 13.63 -10.80
N LYS A 152 -11.86 14.23 -9.67
CA LYS A 152 -11.58 15.66 -9.59
C LYS A 152 -10.53 16.13 -10.60
N TYR A 153 -9.59 15.28 -10.93
CA TYR A 153 -8.54 15.56 -11.91
C TYR A 153 -8.85 15.06 -13.32
N GLY A 154 -10.02 14.46 -13.57
CA GLY A 154 -10.43 13.95 -14.89
C GLY A 154 -9.77 12.63 -15.29
N TYR A 155 -9.34 11.83 -14.32
CA TYR A 155 -8.65 10.55 -14.52
C TYR A 155 -9.37 9.36 -13.90
N GLU A 156 -10.71 9.40 -13.82
CA GLU A 156 -11.53 8.36 -13.17
C GLU A 156 -11.28 6.96 -13.73
N ASN A 157 -10.96 6.85 -15.01
CA ASN A 157 -10.66 5.58 -15.67
C ASN A 157 -9.30 4.97 -15.27
N ASN A 158 -8.44 5.74 -14.62
CA ASN A 158 -7.14 5.28 -14.14
C ASN A 158 -7.21 4.67 -12.72
N TYR A 159 -8.38 4.71 -12.07
CA TYR A 159 -8.59 4.06 -10.79
C TYR A 159 -9.52 2.86 -10.91
N THR A 160 -9.07 1.72 -10.42
CA THR A 160 -9.84 0.48 -10.33
C THR A 160 -9.90 0.00 -8.88
N GLY A 161 -11.10 -0.03 -8.29
CA GLY A 161 -11.32 -0.61 -6.95
C GLY A 161 -12.19 -1.85 -7.07
N ILE A 162 -11.69 -3.01 -6.63
CA ILE A 162 -12.40 -4.29 -6.68
C ILE A 162 -12.60 -4.80 -5.25
N PHE A 163 -13.84 -5.18 -4.92
CA PHE A 163 -14.22 -5.75 -3.63
C PHE A 163 -14.45 -7.26 -3.76
N TYR A 164 -13.63 -8.04 -3.08
CA TYR A 164 -13.75 -9.50 -3.03
C TYR A 164 -14.43 -9.94 -1.73
N ASN A 165 -15.39 -10.84 -1.82
CA ASN A 165 -16.02 -11.46 -0.65
C ASN A 165 -15.07 -12.51 -0.04
N LYS A 166 -13.93 -12.04 0.48
CA LYS A 166 -12.84 -12.88 0.98
C LYS A 166 -12.26 -12.30 2.27
N PRO A 167 -11.61 -13.13 3.10
CA PRO A 167 -10.79 -12.67 4.22
C PRO A 167 -9.49 -12.04 3.72
N HIS A 168 -8.60 -11.66 4.63
CA HIS A 168 -7.27 -11.13 4.33
C HIS A 168 -6.42 -12.13 3.52
N VAL A 169 -6.45 -12.04 2.19
CA VAL A 169 -5.81 -13.00 1.28
C VAL A 169 -5.42 -12.34 -0.04
N PHE A 170 -4.46 -12.93 -0.72
CA PHE A 170 -4.14 -12.65 -2.13
C PHE A 170 -4.08 -13.98 -2.87
N ASP A 171 -5.24 -14.52 -3.22
CA ASP A 171 -5.37 -15.82 -3.87
C ASP A 171 -5.20 -15.76 -5.40
N VAL A 172 -5.32 -16.91 -6.04
CA VAL A 172 -5.08 -17.06 -7.49
C VAL A 172 -6.01 -16.19 -8.33
N GLU A 173 -7.28 -16.02 -7.94
CA GLU A 173 -8.22 -15.15 -8.66
C GLU A 173 -7.75 -13.69 -8.61
N MET A 174 -7.46 -13.19 -7.41
CA MET A 174 -6.97 -11.83 -7.21
C MET A 174 -5.63 -11.58 -7.92
N GLN A 175 -4.73 -12.58 -7.92
CA GLN A 175 -3.45 -12.51 -8.65
C GLN A 175 -3.67 -12.41 -10.16
N LYS A 176 -4.57 -13.21 -10.73
CA LYS A 176 -4.91 -13.14 -12.17
C LYS A 176 -5.41 -11.76 -12.56
N ASP A 177 -6.31 -11.17 -11.75
CA ASP A 177 -6.84 -9.83 -12.01
C ASP A 177 -5.73 -8.78 -11.91
N ALA A 178 -4.90 -8.84 -10.86
CA ALA A 178 -3.79 -7.92 -10.64
C ALA A 178 -2.77 -7.96 -11.78
N PHE A 179 -2.29 -9.15 -12.15
CA PHE A 179 -1.26 -9.29 -13.18
C PHE A 179 -1.79 -9.01 -14.58
N SER A 180 -3.04 -9.39 -14.89
CA SER A 180 -3.68 -9.02 -16.17
C SER A 180 -3.84 -7.51 -16.27
N TRP A 181 -4.17 -6.82 -15.17
CA TRP A 181 -4.29 -5.38 -15.15
C TRP A 181 -2.91 -4.69 -15.32
N LEU A 182 -1.87 -5.16 -14.61
CA LEU A 182 -0.50 -4.66 -14.75
C LEU A 182 0.01 -4.81 -16.18
N ASN A 183 -0.20 -5.97 -16.79
CA ASN A 183 0.21 -6.23 -18.18
C ASN A 183 -0.42 -5.21 -19.14
N ARG A 184 -1.70 -4.89 -18.97
CA ARG A 184 -2.36 -3.86 -19.79
C ARG A 184 -1.78 -2.47 -19.56
N CYS A 185 -1.54 -2.08 -18.31
CA CYS A 185 -1.01 -0.76 -17.96
C CYS A 185 0.42 -0.57 -18.45
N LEU A 186 1.25 -1.59 -18.37
CA LEU A 186 2.66 -1.57 -18.77
C LEU A 186 2.88 -1.96 -20.25
N LYS A 187 1.81 -2.38 -20.95
CA LYS A 187 1.89 -2.86 -22.34
C LYS A 187 2.93 -3.97 -22.52
N LEU A 188 2.83 -4.99 -21.63
CA LEU A 188 3.68 -6.18 -21.66
C LEU A 188 3.09 -7.25 -22.59
#